data_24f9a81f3505ab9d55de934adffae787
#
_entry.id   24f9a81f3505ab9d55de934adffae787
#
_cell.length_a   1.000
_cell.length_b   1.000
_cell.length_c   1.000
_cell.angle_alpha   90.00
_cell.angle_beta   90.00
_cell.angle_gamma   90.00
#
_symmetry.space_group_name_H-M   'P 1'
#
loop_
_entity.id
_entity.type
_entity.pdbx_description
1 polymer ?
#
loop_
_entity_poly.entity_id
_entity_poly.type
_entity_poly.pdbx_seq_one_letter_code
_entity_poly.pdbx_strand_id
1 'polypeptide(L)'
;MLDMVIAFDTTGSMSAYINAVKTHVKELVPKLFSSNPDLRIGIVAFGDYCDMKSKDDFGRAYQVLDLTDDENKIIQFINKAQDTFGGDGDEFYELVIKKITEETAWREGSTKAVLLIADAAPHKVGYSYKGIVSNAQIDWRKEAEKASKLGIKFDTMTIDHRYVEWYKELSAMTNGVSVPFKNSSKTSQVIEAAALSRGGTRTKDLYEATMDSFAAMGDIEMSMVYTAYSKEVTY
;
A
#
# COMPACT_ATOMS: atom_id res chain seq x y z
N MET A 1 -4.96 -17.88 -5.14
CA MET A 1 -5.64 -16.59 -5.37
C MET A 1 -4.93 -15.51 -4.57
N LEU A 2 -4.69 -14.34 -5.16
CA LEU A 2 -4.14 -13.17 -4.48
C LEU A 2 -5.09 -11.99 -4.60
N ASP A 3 -5.46 -11.38 -3.50
CA ASP A 3 -6.14 -10.10 -3.41
C ASP A 3 -5.15 -9.09 -2.83
N MET A 4 -4.82 -8.06 -3.60
CA MET A 4 -3.83 -7.07 -3.21
C MET A 4 -4.42 -5.66 -3.30
N VAL A 5 -4.35 -4.91 -2.21
CA VAL A 5 -4.67 -3.48 -2.19
C VAL A 5 -3.36 -2.69 -2.22
N ILE A 6 -3.24 -1.76 -3.15
CA ILE A 6 -2.15 -0.78 -3.17
C ILE A 6 -2.73 0.52 -2.61
N ALA A 7 -2.28 0.87 -1.42
CA ALA A 7 -2.71 2.07 -0.71
C ALA A 7 -1.58 3.10 -0.75
N PHE A 8 -1.83 4.28 -1.30
CA PHE A 8 -0.82 5.32 -1.37
C PHE A 8 -1.36 6.66 -0.89
N ASP A 9 -0.55 7.29 -0.09
CA ASP A 9 -0.70 8.65 0.36
C ASP A 9 -0.54 9.60 -0.84
N THR A 10 -1.48 10.54 -1.01
CA THR A 10 -1.51 11.49 -2.11
C THR A 10 -1.18 12.92 -1.70
N THR A 11 -0.66 13.11 -0.49
CA THR A 11 -0.21 14.42 0.00
C THR A 11 0.99 14.93 -0.80
N GLY A 12 1.26 16.22 -0.70
CA GLY A 12 2.23 16.89 -1.56
C GLY A 12 3.64 16.28 -1.57
N SER A 13 4.11 15.78 -0.42
CA SER A 13 5.40 15.10 -0.27
C SER A 13 5.52 13.82 -1.10
N MET A 14 4.40 13.15 -1.37
CA MET A 14 4.31 11.90 -2.11
C MET A 14 4.26 12.05 -3.63
N SER A 15 4.17 13.27 -4.16
CA SER A 15 3.97 13.53 -5.60
C SER A 15 4.96 12.81 -6.51
N ALA A 16 6.24 12.74 -6.13
CA ALA A 16 7.27 12.07 -6.95
C ALA A 16 7.01 10.55 -7.09
N TYR A 17 6.55 9.90 -6.02
CA TYR A 17 6.24 8.47 -5.98
C TYR A 17 5.00 8.15 -6.79
N ILE A 18 3.94 8.94 -6.63
CA ILE A 18 2.68 8.80 -7.39
C ILE A 18 2.93 9.00 -8.88
N ASN A 19 3.70 10.03 -9.26
CA ASN A 19 4.02 10.29 -10.66
C ASN A 19 4.85 9.16 -11.28
N ALA A 20 5.78 8.55 -10.54
CA ALA A 20 6.51 7.38 -11.00
C ALA A 20 5.56 6.19 -11.28
N VAL A 21 4.59 5.93 -10.39
CA VAL A 21 3.57 4.90 -10.62
C VAL A 21 2.69 5.24 -11.82
N LYS A 22 2.18 6.48 -11.92
CA LYS A 22 1.36 6.93 -13.07
C LYS A 22 2.10 6.77 -14.40
N THR A 23 3.41 7.04 -14.41
CA THR A 23 4.25 6.93 -15.61
C THR A 23 4.36 5.49 -16.11
N HIS A 24 4.49 4.53 -15.19
CA HIS A 24 4.76 3.13 -15.52
C HIS A 24 3.53 2.22 -15.40
N VAL A 25 2.36 2.74 -15.01
CA VAL A 25 1.18 1.93 -14.71
C VAL A 25 0.70 1.06 -15.89
N LYS A 26 0.85 1.56 -17.12
CA LYS A 26 0.45 0.82 -18.33
C LYS A 26 1.34 -0.40 -18.63
N GLU A 27 2.54 -0.43 -18.09
CA GLU A 27 3.47 -1.56 -18.21
C GLU A 27 3.38 -2.46 -16.96
N LEU A 28 3.27 -1.84 -15.79
CA LEU A 28 3.21 -2.53 -14.51
C LEU A 28 1.96 -3.43 -14.38
N VAL A 29 0.77 -2.88 -14.64
CA VAL A 29 -0.49 -3.62 -14.40
C VAL A 29 -0.58 -4.89 -15.24
N PRO A 30 -0.40 -4.87 -16.59
CA PRO A 30 -0.39 -6.10 -17.39
C PRO A 30 0.68 -7.10 -16.94
N LYS A 31 1.85 -6.63 -16.51
CA LYS A 31 2.93 -7.49 -16.01
C LYS A 31 2.51 -8.23 -14.75
N LEU A 32 1.86 -7.57 -13.80
CA LEU A 32 1.36 -8.18 -12.57
C LEU A 32 0.32 -9.27 -12.86
N PHE A 33 -0.64 -9.01 -13.75
CA PHE A 33 -1.68 -9.98 -14.13
C PHE A 33 -1.12 -11.15 -14.92
N SER A 34 -0.19 -10.93 -15.84
CA SER A 34 0.47 -12.01 -16.56
C SER A 34 1.26 -12.94 -15.65
N SER A 35 1.86 -12.40 -14.57
CA SER A 35 2.60 -13.17 -13.58
C SER A 35 1.70 -13.94 -12.62
N ASN A 36 0.48 -13.46 -12.37
CA ASN A 36 -0.45 -14.03 -11.41
C ASN A 36 -1.90 -13.96 -11.93
N PRO A 37 -2.36 -14.98 -12.68
CA PRO A 37 -3.69 -14.99 -13.32
C PRO A 37 -4.87 -14.89 -12.36
N ASP A 38 -4.70 -15.27 -11.08
CA ASP A 38 -5.75 -15.19 -10.06
C ASP A 38 -5.64 -13.91 -9.20
N LEU A 39 -4.91 -12.90 -9.67
CA LEU A 39 -4.74 -11.62 -8.99
C LEU A 39 -6.00 -10.77 -9.13
N ARG A 40 -6.38 -10.10 -8.03
CA ARG A 40 -7.23 -8.90 -8.07
C ARG A 40 -6.47 -7.77 -7.39
N ILE A 41 -6.58 -6.57 -7.94
CA ILE A 41 -5.96 -5.37 -7.38
C ILE A 41 -7.06 -4.38 -7.00
N GLY A 42 -6.99 -3.88 -5.77
CA GLY A 42 -7.70 -2.71 -5.29
C GLY A 42 -6.74 -1.53 -5.15
N ILE A 43 -7.25 -0.32 -5.29
CA ILE A 43 -6.46 0.90 -5.13
C ILE A 43 -7.12 1.79 -4.09
N VAL A 44 -6.34 2.28 -3.13
CA VAL A 44 -6.75 3.31 -2.19
C VAL A 44 -5.79 4.49 -2.30
N ALA A 45 -6.30 5.63 -2.74
CA ALA A 45 -5.56 6.89 -2.77
C ALA A 45 -6.12 7.80 -1.68
N PHE A 46 -5.28 8.28 -0.78
CA PHE A 46 -5.78 8.96 0.42
C PHE A 46 -4.91 10.16 0.83
N GLY A 47 -5.47 11.03 1.64
CA GLY A 47 -4.80 12.17 2.26
C GLY A 47 -5.11 12.24 3.76
N ASP A 48 -5.76 13.32 4.20
CA ASP A 48 -6.04 13.55 5.60
C ASP A 48 -7.44 14.13 5.84
N TYR A 49 -7.83 14.21 7.11
CA TYR A 49 -9.10 14.82 7.54
C TYR A 49 -9.29 16.24 7.01
N CYS A 50 -8.22 17.01 6.83
CA CYS A 50 -8.28 18.34 6.27
C CYS A 50 -8.71 18.40 4.81
N ASP A 51 -8.55 17.30 4.07
CA ASP A 51 -8.93 17.17 2.66
C ASP A 51 -10.39 16.72 2.46
N MET A 52 -11.06 16.32 3.54
CA MET A 52 -12.48 15.95 3.51
C MET A 52 -13.36 17.17 3.23
N LYS A 53 -14.46 16.98 2.53
CA LYS A 53 -15.45 18.03 2.31
C LYS A 53 -16.32 18.28 3.55
N SER A 54 -16.66 17.21 4.27
CA SER A 54 -17.40 17.25 5.53
C SER A 54 -17.15 15.95 6.30
N LYS A 55 -17.64 15.85 7.54
CA LYS A 55 -17.51 14.63 8.36
C LYS A 55 -18.05 13.35 7.70
N ASP A 56 -18.99 13.48 6.75
CA ASP A 56 -19.64 12.35 6.08
C ASP A 56 -19.29 12.28 4.57
N ASP A 57 -18.49 13.22 4.05
CA ASP A 57 -18.06 13.26 2.64
C ASP A 57 -16.53 13.35 2.55
N PHE A 58 -15.92 12.21 2.29
CA PHE A 58 -14.46 12.11 2.14
C PHE A 58 -13.94 12.85 0.89
N GLY A 59 -14.75 12.95 -0.18
CA GLY A 59 -14.30 13.57 -1.42
C GLY A 59 -12.99 12.97 -1.91
N ARG A 60 -11.99 13.83 -2.16
CA ARG A 60 -10.65 13.39 -2.59
C ARG A 60 -9.79 12.83 -1.45
N ALA A 61 -10.15 13.08 -0.19
CA ALA A 61 -9.38 12.59 0.95
C ALA A 61 -9.31 11.06 1.00
N TYR A 62 -10.34 10.37 0.48
CA TYR A 62 -10.33 8.91 0.39
C TYR A 62 -10.98 8.45 -0.91
N GLN A 63 -10.15 8.03 -1.84
CA GLN A 63 -10.54 7.58 -3.18
C GLN A 63 -10.27 6.08 -3.27
N VAL A 64 -11.26 5.29 -3.67
CA VAL A 64 -11.15 3.83 -3.68
C VAL A 64 -11.62 3.22 -4.98
N LEU A 65 -10.84 2.28 -5.49
CA LEU A 65 -11.24 1.25 -6.44
C LEU A 65 -11.16 -0.09 -5.71
N ASP A 66 -12.29 -0.73 -5.50
CA ASP A 66 -12.31 -2.04 -4.86
C ASP A 66 -11.66 -3.11 -5.76
N LEU A 67 -11.38 -4.26 -5.18
CA LEU A 67 -10.67 -5.36 -5.81
C LEU A 67 -11.29 -5.76 -7.17
N THR A 68 -10.51 -5.69 -8.22
CA THR A 68 -10.91 -6.03 -9.59
C THR A 68 -9.78 -6.73 -10.35
N ASP A 69 -10.12 -7.51 -11.36
CA ASP A 69 -9.22 -8.08 -12.36
C ASP A 69 -9.23 -7.28 -13.68
N ASP A 70 -9.97 -6.18 -13.73
CA ASP A 70 -10.04 -5.30 -14.89
C ASP A 70 -8.85 -4.32 -14.91
N GLU A 71 -7.82 -4.65 -15.69
CA GLU A 71 -6.61 -3.85 -15.86
C GLU A 71 -6.91 -2.40 -16.28
N ASN A 72 -7.91 -2.20 -17.14
CA ASN A 72 -8.25 -0.86 -17.63
C ASN A 72 -8.83 0.01 -16.51
N LYS A 73 -9.66 -0.56 -15.64
CA LYS A 73 -10.18 0.17 -14.47
C LYS A 73 -9.06 0.60 -13.54
N ILE A 74 -8.10 -0.29 -13.28
CA ILE A 74 -6.94 0.00 -12.41
C ILE A 74 -6.11 1.13 -13.00
N ILE A 75 -5.72 1.01 -14.29
CA ILE A 75 -4.93 2.03 -14.99
C ILE A 75 -5.66 3.38 -15.00
N GLN A 76 -6.96 3.38 -15.30
CA GLN A 76 -7.75 4.62 -15.32
C GLN A 76 -7.86 5.24 -13.93
N PHE A 77 -8.06 4.45 -12.88
CA PHE A 77 -8.15 4.96 -11.52
C PHE A 77 -6.84 5.62 -11.09
N ILE A 78 -5.70 4.95 -11.24
CA ILE A 78 -4.39 5.48 -10.88
C ILE A 78 -4.11 6.80 -11.62
N ASN A 79 -4.42 6.87 -12.92
CA ASN A 79 -4.21 8.11 -13.69
C ASN A 79 -5.13 9.26 -13.26
N LYS A 80 -6.32 8.97 -12.72
CA LYS A 80 -7.31 9.97 -12.29
C LYS A 80 -7.25 10.30 -10.80
N ALA A 81 -6.49 9.53 -10.02
CA ALA A 81 -6.32 9.79 -8.59
C ALA A 81 -5.87 11.23 -8.35
N GLN A 82 -6.61 11.92 -7.48
CA GLN A 82 -6.41 13.33 -7.18
C GLN A 82 -5.42 13.49 -6.03
N ASP A 83 -4.59 14.51 -6.14
CA ASP A 83 -3.68 14.90 -5.08
C ASP A 83 -4.46 15.52 -3.91
N THR A 84 -3.92 15.37 -2.73
CA THR A 84 -4.41 15.95 -1.48
C THR A 84 -3.34 16.87 -0.90
N PHE A 85 -3.67 17.60 0.16
CA PHE A 85 -2.74 18.60 0.70
C PHE A 85 -2.06 18.15 1.99
N GLY A 86 -2.78 17.38 2.83
CA GLY A 86 -2.39 17.20 4.20
C GLY A 86 -2.52 18.50 5.02
N GLY A 87 -2.74 18.43 6.31
CA GLY A 87 -2.98 19.62 7.14
C GLY A 87 -1.91 19.86 8.20
N ASP A 88 -1.34 18.81 8.70
CA ASP A 88 -0.26 18.79 9.68
C ASP A 88 0.78 17.71 9.30
N GLY A 89 1.52 17.19 10.24
CA GLY A 89 2.59 16.23 9.95
C GLY A 89 2.15 14.77 10.02
N ASP A 90 0.96 14.50 10.58
CA ASP A 90 0.35 13.18 10.65
C ASP A 90 -0.82 13.11 9.66
N GLU A 91 -1.16 11.90 9.19
CA GLU A 91 -2.23 11.68 8.24
C GLU A 91 -3.21 10.61 8.77
N PHE A 92 -4.41 10.48 8.22
CA PHE A 92 -5.45 9.60 8.79
C PHE A 92 -5.25 8.09 8.48
N TYR A 93 -4.02 7.60 8.62
CA TYR A 93 -3.67 6.21 8.35
C TYR A 93 -4.43 5.21 9.23
N GLU A 94 -4.79 5.58 10.46
CA GLU A 94 -5.66 4.76 11.32
C GLU A 94 -7.02 4.50 10.68
N LEU A 95 -7.57 5.50 9.99
CA LEU A 95 -8.82 5.38 9.24
C LEU A 95 -8.63 4.53 7.98
N VAL A 96 -7.51 4.69 7.28
CA VAL A 96 -7.17 3.89 6.08
C VAL A 96 -7.08 2.41 6.42
N ILE A 97 -6.36 2.06 7.49
CA ILE A 97 -6.25 0.67 7.97
C ILE A 97 -7.63 0.10 8.27
N LYS A 98 -8.46 0.86 9.02
CA LYS A 98 -9.83 0.48 9.35
C LYS A 98 -10.67 0.22 8.09
N LYS A 99 -10.73 1.19 7.17
CA LYS A 99 -11.57 1.10 5.97
C LYS A 99 -11.12 -0.03 5.04
N ILE A 100 -9.83 -0.21 4.80
CA ILE A 100 -9.31 -1.34 4.01
C ILE A 100 -9.70 -2.67 4.67
N THR A 101 -9.61 -2.77 5.99
CA THR A 101 -9.94 -3.99 6.73
C THR A 101 -11.42 -4.35 6.64
N GLU A 102 -12.30 -3.34 6.80
CA GLU A 102 -13.74 -3.56 6.97
C GLU A 102 -14.53 -3.47 5.65
N GLU A 103 -14.07 -2.68 4.67
CA GLU A 103 -14.86 -2.33 3.48
C GLU A 103 -14.39 -3.02 2.19
N THR A 104 -13.18 -3.59 2.14
CA THR A 104 -12.69 -4.28 0.94
C THR A 104 -13.37 -5.64 0.75
N ALA A 105 -13.80 -5.94 -0.49
CA ALA A 105 -14.44 -7.20 -0.84
C ALA A 105 -13.45 -8.38 -1.00
N TRP A 106 -12.76 -8.72 0.09
CA TRP A 106 -11.80 -9.82 0.14
C TRP A 106 -12.42 -11.17 -0.22
N ARG A 107 -11.78 -11.97 -1.09
CA ARG A 107 -12.23 -13.35 -1.37
C ARG A 107 -11.88 -14.26 -0.19
N GLU A 108 -12.77 -15.18 0.11
CA GLU A 108 -12.48 -16.27 1.04
C GLU A 108 -11.37 -17.17 0.47
N GLY A 109 -10.42 -17.56 1.31
CA GLY A 109 -9.30 -18.42 0.91
C GLY A 109 -8.23 -17.75 0.03
N SER A 110 -8.30 -16.44 -0.24
CA SER A 110 -7.23 -15.73 -0.91
C SER A 110 -6.11 -15.33 0.07
N THR A 111 -4.88 -15.21 -0.45
CA THR A 111 -3.86 -14.39 0.19
C THR A 111 -4.32 -12.95 0.13
N LYS A 112 -4.40 -12.28 1.28
CA LYS A 112 -4.86 -10.88 1.41
C LYS A 112 -3.67 -10.01 1.77
N ALA A 113 -3.30 -9.10 0.89
CA ALA A 113 -2.15 -8.23 1.07
C ALA A 113 -2.51 -6.77 0.83
N VAL A 114 -1.94 -5.90 1.62
CA VAL A 114 -1.97 -4.45 1.42
C VAL A 114 -0.53 -3.97 1.28
N LEU A 115 -0.21 -3.19 0.27
CA LEU A 115 1.03 -2.44 0.21
C LEU A 115 0.72 -0.97 0.50
N LEU A 116 1.14 -0.51 1.66
CA LEU A 116 1.02 0.89 2.08
C LEU A 116 2.28 1.66 1.70
N ILE A 117 2.14 2.67 0.84
CA ILE A 117 3.21 3.55 0.36
C ILE A 117 2.96 4.94 0.92
N ALA A 118 3.77 5.37 1.88
CA ALA A 118 3.47 6.58 2.64
C ALA A 118 4.71 7.14 3.39
N ASP A 119 4.64 8.38 3.88
CA ASP A 119 5.77 9.10 4.48
C ASP A 119 5.47 9.80 5.83
N ALA A 120 4.28 9.59 6.40
CA ALA A 120 3.84 10.18 7.66
C ALA A 120 3.53 9.11 8.74
N ALA A 121 2.81 9.47 9.79
CA ALA A 121 2.29 8.58 10.82
C ALA A 121 0.78 8.79 11.02
N PRO A 122 0.06 7.86 11.69
CA PRO A 122 -1.37 8.02 11.97
C PRO A 122 -1.61 9.07 13.05
N HIS A 123 -2.77 9.70 13.00
CA HIS A 123 -3.26 10.50 14.11
C HIS A 123 -3.45 9.65 15.37
N LYS A 124 -3.27 10.30 16.52
CA LYS A 124 -3.50 9.68 17.82
C LYS A 124 -5.00 9.67 18.17
N VAL A 125 -5.39 8.70 18.98
CA VAL A 125 -6.71 8.72 19.63
C VAL A 125 -6.92 10.07 20.33
N GLY A 126 -8.08 10.66 20.13
CA GLY A 126 -8.42 11.98 20.64
C GLY A 126 -8.19 13.13 19.64
N TYR A 127 -7.61 12.87 18.47
CA TYR A 127 -7.42 13.90 17.44
C TYR A 127 -8.73 14.61 17.07
N SER A 128 -8.63 15.90 16.77
CA SER A 128 -9.76 16.72 16.34
C SER A 128 -9.35 17.73 15.28
N TYR A 129 -10.17 17.90 14.26
CA TYR A 129 -9.92 18.85 13.19
C TYR A 129 -11.21 19.59 12.77
N LYS A 130 -11.29 20.86 13.05
CA LYS A 130 -12.24 21.88 12.50
C LYS A 130 -13.68 21.41 12.21
N GLY A 131 -14.29 20.65 13.09
CA GLY A 131 -15.66 20.13 12.91
C GLY A 131 -15.79 18.94 11.93
N ILE A 132 -14.71 18.53 11.29
CA ILE A 132 -14.64 17.32 10.44
C ILE A 132 -14.56 16.09 11.32
N VAL A 133 -13.60 16.07 12.25
CA VAL A 133 -13.45 15.01 13.25
C VAL A 133 -13.34 15.64 14.64
N SER A 134 -13.98 15.04 15.63
CA SER A 134 -13.92 15.48 17.02
C SER A 134 -13.63 14.27 17.89
N ASN A 135 -12.52 14.35 18.64
CA ASN A 135 -12.11 13.30 19.57
C ASN A 135 -12.09 11.91 18.91
N ALA A 136 -11.33 11.77 17.82
CA ALA A 136 -11.23 10.52 17.05
C ALA A 136 -10.93 9.31 17.94
N GLN A 137 -11.70 8.24 17.80
CA GLN A 137 -11.59 7.04 18.64
C GLN A 137 -10.92 5.87 17.92
N ILE A 138 -10.45 6.07 16.68
CA ILE A 138 -9.75 5.03 15.93
C ILE A 138 -8.35 4.87 16.50
N ASP A 139 -8.05 3.67 16.95
CA ASP A 139 -6.73 3.26 17.39
C ASP A 139 -6.14 2.33 16.34
N TRP A 140 -5.14 2.77 15.62
CA TRP A 140 -4.55 2.01 14.52
C TRP A 140 -4.05 0.62 14.94
N ARG A 141 -3.59 0.44 16.20
CA ARG A 141 -3.18 -0.89 16.68
C ARG A 141 -4.36 -1.86 16.77
N LYS A 142 -5.50 -1.38 17.24
CA LYS A 142 -6.72 -2.20 17.26
C LYS A 142 -7.19 -2.57 15.87
N GLU A 143 -7.07 -1.64 14.92
CA GLU A 143 -7.41 -1.93 13.52
C GLU A 143 -6.41 -2.89 12.87
N ALA A 144 -5.11 -2.77 13.17
CA ALA A 144 -4.10 -3.74 12.75
C ALA A 144 -4.34 -5.15 13.34
N GLU A 145 -4.74 -5.24 14.61
CA GLU A 145 -5.14 -6.52 15.23
C GLU A 145 -6.34 -7.16 14.52
N LYS A 146 -7.35 -6.35 14.14
CA LYS A 146 -8.50 -6.84 13.35
C LYS A 146 -8.06 -7.37 11.98
N ALA A 147 -7.22 -6.61 11.29
CA ALA A 147 -6.65 -7.01 10.00
C ALA A 147 -5.89 -8.33 10.10
N SER A 148 -5.03 -8.46 11.11
CA SER A 148 -4.27 -9.68 11.38
C SER A 148 -5.19 -10.89 11.62
N LYS A 149 -6.27 -10.74 12.41
CA LYS A 149 -7.26 -11.81 12.65
C LYS A 149 -8.00 -12.26 11.38
N LEU A 150 -8.14 -11.35 10.40
CA LEU A 150 -8.73 -11.63 9.10
C LEU A 150 -7.70 -12.15 8.07
N GLY A 151 -6.44 -12.32 8.49
CA GLY A 151 -5.34 -12.78 7.64
C GLY A 151 -4.88 -11.73 6.62
N ILE A 152 -5.19 -10.44 6.85
CA ILE A 152 -4.77 -9.33 6.00
C ILE A 152 -3.37 -8.90 6.44
N LYS A 153 -2.41 -8.96 5.51
CA LYS A 153 -1.01 -8.57 5.73
C LYS A 153 -0.79 -7.15 5.24
N PHE A 154 -0.25 -6.28 6.07
CA PHE A 154 0.19 -4.94 5.67
C PHE A 154 1.69 -4.94 5.41
N ASP A 155 2.04 -4.91 4.14
CA ASP A 155 3.38 -4.57 3.70
C ASP A 155 3.52 -3.06 3.64
N THR A 156 4.68 -2.52 4.01
CA THR A 156 4.88 -1.08 4.03
C THR A 156 6.12 -0.67 3.26
N MET A 157 5.97 0.34 2.40
CA MET A 157 7.07 1.07 1.79
C MET A 157 7.21 2.41 2.52
N THR A 158 8.20 2.50 3.41
CA THR A 158 8.41 3.68 4.25
C THR A 158 9.36 4.65 3.58
N ILE A 159 8.91 5.87 3.35
CA ILE A 159 9.69 6.90 2.64
C ILE A 159 10.45 7.78 3.63
N ASP A 160 9.82 8.20 4.71
CA ASP A 160 10.46 9.01 5.74
C ASP A 160 11.00 8.15 6.89
N HIS A 161 12.31 8.21 7.10
CA HIS A 161 13.00 7.44 8.14
C HIS A 161 12.56 7.80 9.58
N ARG A 162 11.95 8.96 9.78
CA ARG A 162 11.43 9.39 11.11
C ARG A 162 10.33 8.47 11.61
N TYR A 163 9.60 7.86 10.72
CA TYR A 163 8.43 7.02 11.04
C TYR A 163 8.67 5.51 10.85
N VAL A 164 9.91 5.10 10.51
CA VAL A 164 10.26 3.69 10.23
C VAL A 164 9.77 2.72 11.30
N GLU A 165 9.85 3.08 12.57
CA GLU A 165 9.44 2.18 13.66
C GLU A 165 7.93 1.93 13.66
N TRP A 166 7.11 2.94 13.33
CA TRP A 166 5.67 2.76 13.19
C TRP A 166 5.32 1.79 12.05
N TYR A 167 5.96 1.95 10.89
CA TYR A 167 5.72 1.07 9.73
C TYR A 167 6.16 -0.36 10.01
N LYS A 168 7.30 -0.54 10.69
CA LYS A 168 7.75 -1.87 11.14
C LYS A 168 6.76 -2.51 12.12
N GLU A 169 6.24 -1.73 13.07
CA GLU A 169 5.25 -2.22 14.03
C GLU A 169 3.97 -2.67 13.32
N LEU A 170 3.42 -1.85 12.41
CA LEU A 170 2.24 -2.22 11.62
C LEU A 170 2.45 -3.52 10.83
N SER A 171 3.57 -3.61 10.10
CA SER A 171 3.89 -4.82 9.33
C SER A 171 4.06 -6.03 10.23
N ALA A 172 4.78 -5.90 11.35
CA ALA A 172 4.99 -7.00 12.30
C ALA A 172 3.67 -7.51 12.91
N MET A 173 2.75 -6.60 13.28
CA MET A 173 1.44 -6.97 13.84
C MET A 173 0.57 -7.75 12.85
N THR A 174 0.76 -7.55 11.56
CA THR A 174 -0.06 -8.16 10.50
C THR A 174 0.68 -9.22 9.68
N ASN A 175 1.86 -9.65 10.13
CA ASN A 175 2.73 -10.58 9.40
C ASN A 175 3.07 -10.09 7.97
N GLY A 176 3.28 -8.80 7.83
CA GLY A 176 3.73 -8.13 6.62
C GLY A 176 5.24 -7.85 6.60
N VAL A 177 5.69 -7.18 5.55
CA VAL A 177 7.09 -6.78 5.33
C VAL A 177 7.20 -5.27 5.33
N SER A 178 8.16 -4.72 6.06
CA SER A 178 8.47 -3.28 6.04
C SER A 178 9.75 -3.02 5.26
N VAL A 179 9.65 -2.18 4.22
CA VAL A 179 10.77 -1.82 3.36
C VAL A 179 10.99 -0.31 3.42
N PRO A 180 12.05 0.18 4.08
CA PRO A 180 12.48 1.57 3.94
C PRO A 180 13.00 1.81 2.53
N PHE A 181 12.39 2.73 1.78
CA PHE A 181 12.73 2.92 0.38
C PHE A 181 12.48 4.37 -0.09
N LYS A 182 13.51 5.05 -0.57
CA LYS A 182 13.45 6.48 -0.92
C LYS A 182 13.51 6.80 -2.41
N ASN A 183 13.85 5.83 -3.25
CA ASN A 183 14.02 6.07 -4.67
C ASN A 183 12.68 6.04 -5.41
N SER A 184 12.03 7.19 -5.55
CA SER A 184 10.71 7.29 -6.17
C SER A 184 10.65 6.68 -7.59
N SER A 185 11.74 6.75 -8.37
CA SER A 185 11.76 6.21 -9.74
C SER A 185 11.58 4.70 -9.81
N LYS A 186 11.82 3.98 -8.71
CA LYS A 186 11.70 2.52 -8.62
C LYS A 186 10.44 2.05 -7.86
N THR A 187 9.50 2.94 -7.57
CA THR A 187 8.27 2.58 -6.84
C THR A 187 7.50 1.44 -7.51
N SER A 188 7.43 1.42 -8.84
CA SER A 188 6.77 0.34 -9.58
C SER A 188 7.44 -1.01 -9.37
N GLN A 189 8.77 -1.06 -9.24
CA GLN A 189 9.51 -2.30 -8.95
C GLN A 189 9.28 -2.79 -7.52
N VAL A 190 9.07 -1.89 -6.56
CA VAL A 190 8.68 -2.27 -5.19
C VAL A 190 7.28 -2.89 -5.18
N ILE A 191 6.33 -2.30 -5.92
CA ILE A 191 4.98 -2.88 -6.09
C ILE A 191 5.07 -4.27 -6.72
N GLU A 192 5.90 -4.45 -7.74
CA GLU A 192 6.14 -5.75 -8.37
C GLU A 192 6.71 -6.76 -7.37
N ALA A 193 7.75 -6.40 -6.61
CA ALA A 193 8.34 -7.27 -5.61
C ALA A 193 7.32 -7.75 -4.58
N ALA A 194 6.49 -6.84 -4.06
CA ALA A 194 5.40 -7.18 -3.14
C ALA A 194 4.40 -8.15 -3.77
N ALA A 195 3.92 -7.88 -4.98
CA ALA A 195 2.96 -8.73 -5.67
C ALA A 195 3.53 -10.14 -5.97
N LEU A 196 4.77 -10.22 -6.45
CA LEU A 196 5.42 -11.49 -6.73
C LEU A 196 5.65 -12.31 -5.46
N SER A 197 6.10 -11.68 -4.36
CA SER A 197 6.31 -12.39 -3.10
C SER A 197 5.01 -12.96 -2.52
N ARG A 198 3.89 -12.26 -2.70
CA ARG A 198 2.57 -12.68 -2.21
C ARG A 198 1.85 -13.68 -3.11
N GLY A 199 2.33 -13.87 -4.35
CA GLY A 199 1.81 -14.88 -5.28
C GLY A 199 2.14 -16.33 -4.92
N GLY A 200 3.05 -16.53 -3.95
CA GLY A 200 3.46 -17.84 -3.45
C GLY A 200 4.22 -18.66 -4.49
N THR A 201 3.96 -19.97 -4.52
CA THR A 201 4.69 -20.90 -5.41
C THR A 201 4.52 -20.59 -6.90
N ARG A 202 3.43 -19.92 -7.30
CA ARG A 202 3.17 -19.59 -8.70
C ARG A 202 4.12 -18.54 -9.27
N THR A 203 4.56 -17.61 -8.45
CA THR A 203 5.42 -16.49 -8.83
C THR A 203 6.86 -16.66 -8.37
N LYS A 204 7.16 -17.76 -7.69
CA LYS A 204 8.46 -18.01 -7.06
C LYS A 204 9.62 -17.92 -8.05
N ASP A 205 9.54 -18.66 -9.15
CA ASP A 205 10.64 -18.69 -10.14
C ASP A 205 10.89 -17.31 -10.75
N LEU A 206 9.81 -16.55 -11.03
CA LEU A 206 9.92 -15.19 -11.54
C LEU A 206 10.47 -14.24 -10.47
N TYR A 207 10.05 -14.41 -9.23
CA TYR A 207 10.58 -13.64 -8.09
C TYR A 207 12.08 -13.84 -7.95
N GLU A 208 12.55 -15.09 -7.91
CA GLU A 208 13.97 -15.45 -7.78
C GLU A 208 14.78 -14.94 -8.98
N ALA A 209 14.30 -15.15 -10.20
CA ALA A 209 14.97 -14.66 -11.40
C ALA A 209 15.09 -13.11 -11.44
N THR A 210 14.05 -12.41 -10.95
CA THR A 210 14.07 -10.94 -10.89
C THR A 210 15.05 -10.46 -9.81
N MET A 211 15.08 -11.12 -8.66
CA MET A 211 16.05 -10.84 -7.59
C MET A 211 17.48 -11.01 -8.07
N ASP A 212 17.79 -12.13 -8.74
CA ASP A 212 19.12 -12.42 -9.31
C ASP A 212 19.52 -11.40 -10.38
N SER A 213 18.56 -10.94 -11.17
CA SER A 213 18.81 -9.88 -12.19
C SER A 213 19.23 -8.57 -11.54
N PHE A 214 18.56 -8.12 -10.47
CA PHE A 214 18.97 -6.91 -9.75
C PHE A 214 20.33 -7.07 -9.09
N ALA A 215 20.63 -8.23 -8.51
CA ALA A 215 21.93 -8.53 -7.94
C ALA A 215 23.03 -8.49 -9.00
N ALA A 216 22.80 -9.10 -10.17
CA ALA A 216 23.75 -9.09 -11.29
C ALA A 216 24.00 -7.68 -11.87
N MET A 217 22.99 -6.81 -11.87
CA MET A 217 23.12 -5.40 -12.26
C MET A 217 23.80 -4.52 -11.20
N GLY A 218 24.05 -5.05 -10.00
CA GLY A 218 24.59 -4.28 -8.88
C GLY A 218 23.57 -3.30 -8.29
N ASP A 219 22.28 -3.53 -8.50
CA ASP A 219 21.22 -2.70 -7.93
C ASP A 219 20.97 -3.08 -6.46
N ILE A 220 21.75 -2.47 -5.58
CA ILE A 220 21.73 -2.77 -4.15
C ILE A 220 20.36 -2.46 -3.54
N GLU A 221 19.71 -1.35 -3.93
CA GLU A 221 18.40 -0.95 -3.38
C GLU A 221 17.33 -2.00 -3.68
N MET A 222 17.20 -2.42 -4.94
CA MET A 222 16.22 -3.45 -5.30
C MET A 222 16.59 -4.82 -4.75
N SER A 223 17.87 -5.17 -4.69
CA SER A 223 18.32 -6.40 -4.04
C SER A 223 17.92 -6.46 -2.56
N MET A 224 17.99 -5.32 -1.84
CA MET A 224 17.51 -5.24 -0.45
C MET A 224 16.00 -5.40 -0.35
N VAL A 225 15.22 -4.81 -1.27
CA VAL A 225 13.76 -4.98 -1.33
C VAL A 225 13.39 -6.44 -1.50
N TYR A 226 13.95 -7.11 -2.51
CA TYR A 226 13.69 -8.53 -2.75
C TYR A 226 14.16 -9.41 -1.57
N THR A 227 15.32 -9.13 -0.97
CA THR A 227 15.78 -9.83 0.22
C THR A 227 14.81 -9.70 1.40
N ALA A 228 14.22 -8.53 1.61
CA ALA A 228 13.23 -8.32 2.67
C ALA A 228 11.98 -9.20 2.48
N TYR A 229 11.52 -9.35 1.24
CA TYR A 229 10.37 -10.18 0.89
C TYR A 229 10.68 -11.67 0.76
N SER A 230 11.96 -12.08 0.67
CA SER A 230 12.33 -13.49 0.41
C SER A 230 11.79 -14.48 1.45
N LYS A 231 11.58 -14.03 2.69
CA LYS A 231 11.01 -14.86 3.77
C LYS A 231 9.53 -15.21 3.57
N GLU A 232 8.84 -14.45 2.71
CA GLU A 232 7.42 -14.62 2.41
C GLU A 232 7.16 -15.52 1.22
N VAL A 233 8.18 -15.74 0.38
CA VAL A 233 8.13 -16.69 -0.74
C VAL A 233 8.17 -18.10 -0.17
N THR A 234 7.01 -18.75 -0.06
CA THR A 234 6.87 -20.08 0.55
C THR A 234 7.52 -21.13 -0.35
N TYR A 235 8.35 -21.98 0.25
CA TYR A 235 8.97 -23.14 -0.39
C TYR A 235 8.05 -24.35 -0.34
#